data_430f27b139f47c6f57920bf76d23f274
#
_entry.id   430f27b139f47c6f57920bf76d23f274
#
_cell.length_a   1.000
_cell.length_b   1.000
_cell.length_c   1.000
_cell.angle_alpha   90.00
_cell.angle_beta   90.00
_cell.angle_gamma   90.00
#
_symmetry.space_group_name_H-M   'P 1'
#
loop_
_entity.id
_entity.type
_entity.pdbx_description
1 polymer ?
#
loop_
_entity_poly.entity_id
_entity_poly.type
_entity_poly.pdbx_seq_one_letter_code
_entity_poly.pdbx_strand_id
1 'polypeptide(L)'
;MTTLQTEWTADELLATDAVAEPLVAGGVRCHGGFDESGAYVSPRTKNRLPAIEAWKEQRAEDVGSPLLDIPLSSWPAHYPTVAQAKYLISEGVTEPIIATLTRIGTVEGFGAMIRYSMVPDWQRCFDEPVAGTAMSHLDRGLFEAHARDEAGYGDEGGHKQMWFAARDVAFDHPVTEDQSNVMLQRMGLVRTSGSSGSGSGSRGGTASAVVPERLFPDLAEELEMLLVRMTSLLLIEISAFHTFAWAGEVLSDTAVVAGDGEAARLVSYIRADEAPHVEYLKTVLSEMRDRTFVGDSGRRYPGTEVVGRIWDRAVSDSLGVRREQNIKLTVREVEHAVEANRRRAEILEQYHALAAV
;
A
#
# COMPACT_ATOMS: atom_id res chain seq x y z
N MET A 1 -10.63 -32.42 18.77
CA MET A 1 -9.89 -31.25 18.25
C MET A 1 -10.04 -31.30 16.74
N THR A 2 -10.63 -30.29 16.14
CA THR A 2 -10.67 -30.17 14.69
C THR A 2 -9.28 -29.80 14.23
N THR A 3 -8.70 -30.58 13.32
CA THR A 3 -7.37 -30.26 12.76
C THR A 3 -7.50 -28.97 11.95
N LEU A 4 -6.68 -27.97 12.23
CA LEU A 4 -6.63 -26.73 11.46
C LEU A 4 -6.20 -27.04 10.02
N GLN A 5 -6.87 -26.45 9.05
CA GLN A 5 -6.44 -26.51 7.66
C GLN A 5 -5.37 -25.45 7.44
N THR A 6 -4.13 -25.87 7.23
CA THR A 6 -2.97 -24.97 7.02
C THR A 6 -2.35 -25.09 5.64
N GLU A 7 -2.80 -26.03 4.81
CA GLU A 7 -2.36 -26.19 3.42
C GLU A 7 -3.51 -25.79 2.48
N TRP A 8 -3.18 -24.90 1.54
CA TRP A 8 -4.12 -24.33 0.58
C TRP A 8 -3.49 -24.29 -0.81
N THR A 9 -4.29 -24.50 -1.83
CA THR A 9 -3.90 -24.29 -3.23
C THR A 9 -4.02 -22.81 -3.61
N ALA A 10 -3.34 -22.41 -4.67
CA ALA A 10 -3.46 -21.05 -5.21
C ALA A 10 -4.92 -20.71 -5.58
N ASP A 11 -5.63 -21.64 -6.22
CA ASP A 11 -7.02 -21.44 -6.62
C ASP A 11 -7.95 -21.23 -5.41
N GLU A 12 -7.70 -21.97 -4.33
CA GLU A 12 -8.46 -21.77 -3.09
C GLU A 12 -8.19 -20.39 -2.48
N LEU A 13 -6.94 -19.94 -2.41
CA LEU A 13 -6.58 -18.61 -1.86
C LEU A 13 -7.06 -17.45 -2.73
N LEU A 14 -7.27 -17.69 -4.03
CA LEU A 14 -7.81 -16.70 -4.97
C LEU A 14 -9.34 -16.72 -5.08
N ALA A 15 -10.01 -17.64 -4.37
CA ALA A 15 -11.45 -17.78 -4.47
C ALA A 15 -12.18 -16.57 -3.87
N THR A 16 -13.21 -16.10 -4.59
CA THR A 16 -14.10 -15.00 -4.20
C THR A 16 -15.49 -15.55 -3.87
N ASP A 17 -16.16 -14.97 -2.90
CA ASP A 17 -17.57 -15.23 -2.66
C ASP A 17 -18.42 -14.69 -3.83
N ALA A 18 -19.58 -15.30 -4.06
CA ALA A 18 -20.52 -14.79 -5.04
C ALA A 18 -21.09 -13.45 -4.58
N VAL A 19 -21.15 -12.49 -5.48
CA VAL A 19 -21.81 -11.20 -5.26
C VAL A 19 -23.11 -11.14 -6.05
N ALA A 20 -24.15 -10.56 -5.45
CA ALA A 20 -25.45 -10.36 -6.12
C ALA A 20 -25.39 -9.15 -7.05
N GLU A 21 -24.64 -8.12 -6.66
CA GLU A 21 -24.46 -6.89 -7.42
C GLU A 21 -22.97 -6.53 -7.47
N PRO A 22 -22.41 -6.30 -8.68
CA PRO A 22 -21.01 -5.88 -8.81
C PRO A 22 -20.81 -4.43 -8.34
N LEU A 23 -19.63 -4.11 -7.81
CA LEU A 23 -19.24 -2.73 -7.55
C LEU A 23 -18.92 -2.02 -8.87
N VAL A 24 -19.66 -0.94 -9.16
CA VAL A 24 -19.37 -0.06 -10.30
C VAL A 24 -19.23 1.37 -9.80
N ALA A 25 -18.11 2.01 -10.09
CA ALA A 25 -17.80 3.36 -9.64
C ALA A 25 -17.12 4.17 -10.74
N GLY A 26 -17.56 5.42 -10.96
CA GLY A 26 -17.00 6.28 -11.99
C GLY A 26 -17.00 5.64 -13.40
N GLY A 27 -17.98 4.75 -13.68
CA GLY A 27 -18.06 4.00 -14.94
C GLY A 27 -17.06 2.83 -15.04
N VAL A 28 -16.32 2.52 -13.98
CA VAL A 28 -15.38 1.40 -13.91
C VAL A 28 -16.03 0.27 -13.12
N ARG A 29 -16.04 -0.95 -13.68
CA ARG A 29 -16.34 -2.15 -12.92
C ARG A 29 -15.12 -2.45 -12.06
N CYS A 30 -15.31 -2.36 -10.74
CA CYS A 30 -14.29 -2.67 -9.77
C CYS A 30 -14.41 -4.14 -9.31
N HIS A 31 -13.38 -4.63 -8.65
CA HIS A 31 -13.47 -5.90 -7.97
C HIS A 31 -14.37 -5.82 -6.72
N GLY A 32 -14.78 -6.96 -6.19
CA GLY A 32 -15.75 -7.01 -5.11
C GLY A 32 -17.16 -6.69 -5.58
N GLY A 33 -18.05 -6.54 -4.64
CA GLY A 33 -19.46 -6.27 -4.91
C GLY A 33 -20.30 -6.38 -3.65
N PHE A 34 -21.61 -6.55 -3.82
CA PHE A 34 -22.55 -6.58 -2.71
C PHE A 34 -23.28 -7.94 -2.67
N ASP A 35 -23.47 -8.46 -1.48
CA ASP A 35 -24.31 -9.63 -1.27
C ASP A 35 -25.82 -9.27 -1.35
N GLU A 36 -26.69 -10.26 -1.16
CA GLU A 36 -28.14 -10.07 -1.20
C GLU A 36 -28.66 -9.11 -0.11
N SER A 37 -27.90 -8.88 0.96
CA SER A 37 -28.22 -7.92 2.01
C SER A 37 -27.76 -6.50 1.70
N GLY A 38 -26.99 -6.30 0.63
CA GLY A 38 -26.34 -5.05 0.28
C GLY A 38 -25.03 -4.78 1.04
N ALA A 39 -24.50 -5.78 1.76
CA ALA A 39 -23.20 -5.66 2.40
C ALA A 39 -22.06 -5.86 1.39
N TYR A 40 -21.00 -5.06 1.54
CA TYR A 40 -19.82 -5.18 0.68
C TYR A 40 -19.05 -6.48 0.95
N VAL A 41 -18.69 -7.17 -0.12
CA VAL A 41 -17.93 -8.40 -0.13
C VAL A 41 -16.57 -8.13 -0.77
N SER A 42 -15.52 -8.17 0.04
CA SER A 42 -14.14 -8.00 -0.42
C SER A 42 -13.71 -9.15 -1.32
N PRO A 43 -12.96 -8.87 -2.39
CA PRO A 43 -12.54 -9.90 -3.33
C PRO A 43 -11.52 -10.86 -2.71
N ARG A 44 -11.52 -12.11 -3.19
CA ARG A 44 -10.49 -13.13 -2.82
C ARG A 44 -10.31 -13.35 -1.33
N THR A 45 -11.38 -13.19 -0.54
CA THR A 45 -11.35 -13.36 0.93
C THR A 45 -11.98 -14.65 1.41
N LYS A 46 -12.73 -15.36 0.55
CA LYS A 46 -13.48 -16.57 0.89
C LYS A 46 -12.68 -17.59 1.69
N ASN A 47 -11.47 -17.90 1.23
CA ASN A 47 -10.58 -18.85 1.89
C ASN A 47 -9.34 -18.16 2.45
N ARG A 48 -8.92 -17.01 1.88
CA ARG A 48 -7.71 -16.29 2.30
C ARG A 48 -7.78 -15.83 3.76
N LEU A 49 -8.90 -15.25 4.19
CA LEU A 49 -9.06 -14.86 5.60
C LEU A 49 -9.08 -16.07 6.55
N PRO A 50 -9.87 -17.13 6.32
CA PRO A 50 -9.78 -18.35 7.13
C PRO A 50 -8.38 -18.97 7.16
N ALA A 51 -7.65 -18.95 6.03
CA ALA A 51 -6.28 -19.46 5.96
C ALA A 51 -5.32 -18.64 6.84
N ILE A 52 -5.38 -17.31 6.76
CA ILE A 52 -4.57 -16.42 7.59
C ILE A 52 -4.83 -16.67 9.08
N GLU A 53 -6.09 -16.78 9.48
CA GLU A 53 -6.45 -17.06 10.87
C GLU A 53 -5.92 -18.43 11.32
N ALA A 54 -6.04 -19.47 10.48
CA ALA A 54 -5.51 -20.79 10.80
C ALA A 54 -3.98 -20.78 11.00
N TRP A 55 -3.23 -20.06 10.15
CA TRP A 55 -1.77 -19.90 10.32
C TRP A 55 -1.40 -19.10 11.56
N LYS A 56 -2.17 -18.06 11.90
CA LYS A 56 -1.97 -17.29 13.15
C LYS A 56 -2.21 -18.15 14.38
N GLU A 57 -3.27 -18.95 14.36
CA GLU A 57 -3.63 -19.87 15.45
C GLU A 57 -2.55 -20.95 15.62
N GLN A 58 -2.15 -21.62 14.52
CA GLN A 58 -1.06 -22.61 14.52
C GLN A 58 0.24 -22.02 15.09
N ARG A 59 0.62 -20.83 14.59
CA ARG A 59 1.83 -20.16 15.09
C ARG A 59 1.73 -19.81 16.58
N ALA A 60 0.56 -19.38 17.05
CA ALA A 60 0.34 -19.04 18.46
C ALA A 60 0.47 -20.28 19.36
N GLU A 61 0.02 -21.45 18.89
CA GLU A 61 0.20 -22.74 19.59
C GLU A 61 1.69 -23.17 19.62
N ASP A 62 2.40 -23.00 18.48
CA ASP A 62 3.78 -23.47 18.35
C ASP A 62 4.79 -22.58 19.07
N VAL A 63 4.62 -21.27 19.08
CA VAL A 63 5.63 -20.29 19.52
C VAL A 63 5.14 -19.40 20.66
N GLY A 64 3.87 -18.98 20.63
CA GLY A 64 3.26 -18.14 21.67
C GLY A 64 3.72 -16.68 21.69
N SER A 65 4.63 -16.25 20.81
CA SER A 65 5.08 -14.86 20.74
C SER A 65 4.05 -13.98 19.99
N PRO A 66 3.92 -12.68 20.33
CA PRO A 66 3.00 -11.78 19.61
C PRO A 66 3.43 -11.61 18.15
N LEU A 67 2.49 -11.28 17.27
CA LEU A 67 2.78 -10.87 15.90
C LEU A 67 3.63 -9.59 15.88
N LEU A 68 4.43 -9.42 14.83
CA LEU A 68 5.02 -8.12 14.51
C LEU A 68 3.91 -7.12 14.25
N ASP A 69 3.96 -5.99 14.93
CA ASP A 69 2.98 -4.92 14.78
C ASP A 69 3.57 -3.56 15.14
N ILE A 70 3.01 -2.52 14.54
CA ILE A 70 3.16 -1.14 14.98
C ILE A 70 1.76 -0.63 15.26
N PRO A 71 1.46 -0.21 16.50
CA PRO A 71 0.17 0.41 16.79
C PRO A 71 -0.07 1.62 15.89
N LEU A 72 -1.22 1.70 15.23
CA LEU A 72 -1.55 2.83 14.36
C LEU A 72 -1.43 4.17 15.08
N SER A 73 -1.69 4.19 16.39
CA SER A 73 -1.54 5.39 17.25
C SER A 73 -0.10 5.89 17.35
N SER A 74 0.91 5.05 17.10
CA SER A 74 2.32 5.46 17.05
C SER A 74 2.76 5.95 15.68
N TRP A 75 1.91 5.76 14.65
CA TRP A 75 2.16 6.21 13.30
C TRP A 75 1.64 7.65 13.11
N PRO A 76 2.39 8.53 12.45
CA PRO A 76 1.95 9.91 12.28
C PRO A 76 0.72 10.01 11.38
N ALA A 77 -0.17 10.92 11.71
CA ALA A 77 -1.35 11.23 10.91
C ALA A 77 -0.98 11.64 9.48
N HIS A 78 -1.94 11.51 8.57
CA HIS A 78 -1.80 11.93 7.18
C HIS A 78 -1.51 13.45 7.06
N TYR A 79 -0.74 13.82 6.04
CA TYR A 79 -0.49 15.21 5.68
C TYR A 79 -0.79 15.44 4.19
N PRO A 80 -1.56 16.50 3.82
CA PRO A 80 -2.06 17.57 4.70
C PRO A 80 -3.12 17.05 5.69
N THR A 81 -3.34 17.77 6.79
CA THR A 81 -4.41 17.44 7.75
C THR A 81 -5.78 17.56 7.09
N VAL A 82 -6.82 16.96 7.67
CA VAL A 82 -8.19 17.10 7.20
C VAL A 82 -8.61 18.57 7.12
N ALA A 83 -8.29 19.35 8.16
CA ALA A 83 -8.59 20.77 8.20
C ALA A 83 -7.90 21.56 7.09
N GLN A 84 -6.62 21.27 6.82
CA GLN A 84 -5.89 21.88 5.72
C GLN A 84 -6.49 21.49 4.36
N ALA A 85 -6.84 20.24 4.16
CA ALA A 85 -7.43 19.75 2.89
C ALA A 85 -8.79 20.43 2.62
N LYS A 86 -9.70 20.40 3.60
CA LYS A 86 -11.02 21.05 3.48
C LYS A 86 -10.91 22.54 3.25
N TYR A 87 -9.97 23.21 3.93
CA TYR A 87 -9.71 24.64 3.72
C TYR A 87 -9.26 24.93 2.28
N LEU A 88 -8.27 24.20 1.76
CA LEU A 88 -7.83 24.40 0.37
C LEU A 88 -8.97 24.22 -0.63
N ILE A 89 -9.78 23.17 -0.47
CA ILE A 89 -10.93 22.92 -1.35
C ILE A 89 -11.93 24.07 -1.26
N SER A 90 -12.25 24.57 -0.06
CA SER A 90 -13.18 25.69 0.13
C SER A 90 -12.70 27.00 -0.48
N GLU A 91 -11.37 27.19 -0.61
CA GLU A 91 -10.75 28.33 -1.31
C GLU A 91 -10.62 28.11 -2.82
N GLY A 92 -11.14 26.99 -3.36
CA GLY A 92 -11.03 26.63 -4.78
C GLY A 92 -9.64 26.15 -5.19
N VAL A 93 -8.77 25.82 -4.23
CA VAL A 93 -7.41 25.29 -4.46
C VAL A 93 -7.45 23.77 -4.38
N THR A 94 -8.01 23.13 -5.40
CA THR A 94 -8.28 21.67 -5.42
C THR A 94 -7.10 20.84 -5.91
N GLU A 95 -6.22 21.42 -6.76
CA GLU A 95 -5.12 20.70 -7.42
C GLU A 95 -4.21 19.90 -6.48
N PRO A 96 -3.78 20.40 -5.30
CA PRO A 96 -2.94 19.62 -4.38
C PRO A 96 -3.65 18.39 -3.81
N ILE A 97 -4.97 18.47 -3.64
CA ILE A 97 -5.77 17.33 -3.14
C ILE A 97 -5.96 16.29 -4.24
N ILE A 98 -6.29 16.73 -5.46
CA ILE A 98 -6.35 15.87 -6.65
C ILE A 98 -5.01 15.17 -6.87
N ALA A 99 -3.89 15.90 -6.76
CA ALA A 99 -2.55 15.36 -6.86
C ALA A 99 -2.27 14.31 -5.77
N THR A 100 -2.71 14.57 -4.54
CA THR A 100 -2.58 13.63 -3.42
C THR A 100 -3.35 12.34 -3.69
N LEU A 101 -4.62 12.41 -4.08
CA LEU A 101 -5.44 11.23 -4.41
C LEU A 101 -4.86 10.45 -5.61
N THR A 102 -4.35 11.15 -6.62
CA THR A 102 -3.67 10.53 -7.78
C THR A 102 -2.41 9.78 -7.34
N ARG A 103 -1.62 10.36 -6.43
CA ARG A 103 -0.43 9.73 -5.87
C ARG A 103 -0.77 8.49 -5.05
N ILE A 104 -1.80 8.56 -4.20
CA ILE A 104 -2.27 7.42 -3.42
C ILE A 104 -2.64 6.27 -4.35
N GLY A 105 -3.55 6.46 -5.30
CA GLY A 105 -3.95 5.40 -6.22
C GLY A 105 -2.79 4.85 -7.07
N THR A 106 -1.77 5.66 -7.36
CA THR A 106 -0.58 5.18 -8.06
C THR A 106 0.29 4.31 -7.16
N VAL A 107 0.47 4.69 -5.89
CA VAL A 107 1.24 3.90 -4.91
C VAL A 107 0.56 2.56 -4.66
N GLU A 108 -0.76 2.54 -4.49
CA GLU A 108 -1.56 1.31 -4.41
C GLU A 108 -1.25 0.39 -5.61
N GLY A 109 -1.38 0.90 -6.83
CA GLY A 109 -1.06 0.11 -8.03
C GLY A 109 0.36 -0.47 -8.06
N PHE A 110 1.33 0.15 -7.36
CA PHE A 110 2.67 -0.42 -7.21
C PHE A 110 2.72 -1.58 -6.21
N GLY A 111 1.77 -1.72 -5.30
CA GLY A 111 1.62 -2.89 -4.44
C GLY A 111 1.56 -4.19 -5.24
N ALA A 112 0.97 -4.15 -6.44
CA ALA A 112 0.92 -5.27 -7.37
C ALA A 112 2.30 -5.84 -7.78
N MET A 113 3.39 -5.08 -7.62
CA MET A 113 4.74 -5.55 -7.92
C MET A 113 5.22 -6.67 -6.99
N ILE A 114 4.51 -6.92 -5.89
CA ILE A 114 4.83 -8.00 -4.96
C ILE A 114 4.79 -9.38 -5.66
N ARG A 115 3.92 -9.58 -6.65
CA ARG A 115 3.81 -10.83 -7.44
C ARG A 115 5.10 -11.23 -8.14
N TYR A 116 5.98 -10.25 -8.43
CA TYR A 116 7.27 -10.50 -9.08
C TYR A 116 8.41 -10.72 -8.09
N SER A 117 8.10 -10.84 -6.80
CA SER A 117 9.11 -11.16 -5.81
C SER A 117 9.54 -12.61 -5.95
N MET A 118 10.84 -12.81 -6.02
CA MET A 118 11.40 -14.15 -5.99
C MET A 118 11.23 -14.72 -4.58
N VAL A 119 10.65 -15.91 -4.50
CA VAL A 119 10.55 -16.69 -3.27
C VAL A 119 11.68 -17.72 -3.29
N PRO A 120 12.56 -17.74 -2.28
CA PRO A 120 13.68 -18.67 -2.25
C PRO A 120 13.22 -20.08 -1.90
N ASP A 121 14.10 -21.05 -2.05
CA ASP A 121 13.90 -22.40 -1.49
C ASP A 121 13.97 -22.33 0.04
N TRP A 122 12.80 -22.31 0.65
CA TRP A 122 12.66 -22.14 2.10
C TRP A 122 13.43 -23.15 2.93
N GLN A 123 13.52 -24.41 2.48
CA GLN A 123 14.21 -25.49 3.21
C GLN A 123 15.73 -25.24 3.31
N ARG A 124 16.27 -24.39 2.43
CA ARG A 124 17.68 -23.98 2.47
C ARG A 124 17.90 -22.73 3.31
N CYS A 125 16.82 -22.00 3.59
CA CYS A 125 16.88 -20.71 4.27
C CYS A 125 16.67 -20.81 5.79
N PHE A 126 16.03 -21.88 6.26
CA PHE A 126 15.65 -22.06 7.66
C PHE A 126 15.99 -23.45 8.19
N ASP A 127 16.35 -23.54 9.48
CA ASP A 127 16.55 -24.83 10.17
C ASP A 127 15.21 -25.51 10.45
N GLU A 128 14.16 -24.74 10.75
CA GLU A 128 12.84 -25.26 11.10
C GLU A 128 11.98 -25.47 9.86
N PRO A 129 11.03 -26.44 9.90
CA PRO A 129 10.11 -26.69 8.81
C PRO A 129 9.25 -25.46 8.46
N VAL A 130 8.93 -25.30 7.16
CA VAL A 130 8.09 -24.21 6.65
C VAL A 130 6.75 -24.70 6.08
N ALA A 131 6.54 -26.00 5.92
CA ALA A 131 5.27 -26.54 5.48
C ALA A 131 4.13 -26.16 6.45
N GLY A 132 2.96 -25.88 5.95
CA GLY A 132 1.79 -25.49 6.75
C GLY A 132 1.87 -24.08 7.34
N THR A 133 2.72 -23.19 6.79
CA THR A 133 2.86 -21.79 7.22
C THR A 133 2.38 -20.83 6.15
N ALA A 134 2.01 -19.61 6.52
CA ALA A 134 1.70 -18.54 5.57
C ALA A 134 2.88 -18.28 4.63
N MET A 135 4.11 -18.36 5.15
CA MET A 135 5.34 -18.17 4.38
C MET A 135 5.43 -19.13 3.20
N SER A 136 5.01 -20.40 3.36
CA SER A 136 5.03 -21.40 2.28
C SER A 136 3.99 -21.18 1.20
N HIS A 137 3.07 -20.21 1.38
CA HIS A 137 2.00 -19.87 0.45
C HIS A 137 2.19 -18.52 -0.26
N LEU A 138 3.33 -17.85 -0.07
CA LEU A 138 3.58 -16.54 -0.69
C LEU A 138 3.45 -16.58 -2.21
N ASP A 139 4.15 -17.48 -2.89
CA ASP A 139 4.10 -17.71 -4.34
C ASP A 139 2.94 -18.64 -4.77
N ARG A 140 2.22 -19.21 -3.79
CA ARG A 140 1.08 -20.11 -4.01
C ARG A 140 -0.27 -19.42 -3.81
N GLY A 141 -0.36 -18.13 -4.07
CA GLY A 141 -1.63 -17.40 -4.06
C GLY A 141 -1.62 -16.09 -3.29
N LEU A 142 -0.87 -15.94 -2.19
CA LEU A 142 -0.92 -14.71 -1.37
C LEU A 142 -0.44 -13.49 -2.14
N PHE A 143 0.71 -13.55 -2.81
CA PHE A 143 1.22 -12.45 -3.62
C PHE A 143 0.34 -12.14 -4.83
N GLU A 144 -0.24 -13.17 -5.44
CA GLU A 144 -1.14 -12.98 -6.58
C GLU A 144 -2.47 -12.36 -6.15
N ALA A 145 -3.04 -12.79 -5.00
CA ALA A 145 -4.25 -12.20 -4.44
C ALA A 145 -4.05 -10.71 -4.15
N HIS A 146 -2.98 -10.38 -3.40
CA HIS A 146 -2.60 -9.00 -3.10
C HIS A 146 -2.46 -8.17 -4.38
N ALA A 147 -1.70 -8.66 -5.35
CA ALA A 147 -1.45 -7.92 -6.59
C ALA A 147 -2.71 -7.68 -7.44
N ARG A 148 -3.69 -8.61 -7.40
CA ARG A 148 -4.97 -8.42 -8.07
C ARG A 148 -5.85 -7.42 -7.34
N ASP A 149 -5.76 -7.35 -6.01
CA ASP A 149 -6.48 -6.34 -5.23
C ASP A 149 -5.96 -4.94 -5.57
N GLU A 150 -4.65 -4.76 -5.69
CA GLU A 150 -4.01 -3.47 -5.97
C GLU A 150 -4.24 -2.95 -7.40
N ALA A 151 -3.93 -3.76 -8.39
CA ALA A 151 -3.91 -3.33 -9.80
C ALA A 151 -5.15 -3.72 -10.58
N GLY A 152 -6.04 -4.54 -10.02
CA GLY A 152 -7.14 -5.17 -10.74
C GLY A 152 -6.71 -6.43 -11.49
N TYR A 153 -7.70 -7.11 -12.07
CA TYR A 153 -7.49 -8.33 -12.83
C TYR A 153 -8.54 -8.48 -13.93
N GLY A 154 -8.10 -8.76 -15.14
CA GLY A 154 -8.98 -8.86 -16.31
C GLY A 154 -9.65 -7.51 -16.61
N ASP A 155 -10.97 -7.48 -16.56
CA ASP A 155 -11.82 -6.31 -16.76
C ASP A 155 -12.26 -5.64 -15.45
N GLU A 156 -11.80 -6.13 -14.31
CA GLU A 156 -12.10 -5.57 -12.99
C GLU A 156 -10.97 -4.66 -12.50
N GLY A 157 -11.33 -3.41 -12.17
CA GLY A 157 -10.42 -2.46 -11.54
C GLY A 157 -10.15 -2.83 -10.09
N GLY A 158 -8.89 -2.66 -9.65
CA GLY A 158 -8.46 -2.79 -8.26
C GLY A 158 -8.39 -1.44 -7.54
N HIS A 159 -7.67 -1.40 -6.41
CA HIS A 159 -7.54 -0.22 -5.56
C HIS A 159 -7.10 1.02 -6.32
N LYS A 160 -6.11 0.91 -7.23
CA LYS A 160 -5.68 2.02 -8.08
C LYS A 160 -6.84 2.67 -8.82
N GLN A 161 -7.67 1.87 -9.48
CA GLN A 161 -8.80 2.37 -10.27
C GLN A 161 -9.91 2.92 -9.36
N MET A 162 -10.12 2.28 -8.20
CA MET A 162 -11.10 2.75 -7.21
C MET A 162 -10.70 4.11 -6.61
N TRP A 163 -9.41 4.34 -6.32
CA TRP A 163 -8.91 5.65 -5.89
C TRP A 163 -9.08 6.73 -6.96
N PHE A 164 -8.83 6.38 -8.23
CA PHE A 164 -9.04 7.32 -9.33
C PHE A 164 -10.52 7.63 -9.52
N ALA A 165 -11.39 6.62 -9.39
CA ALA A 165 -12.84 6.82 -9.42
C ALA A 165 -13.31 7.70 -8.24
N ALA A 166 -12.80 7.46 -7.02
CA ALA A 166 -13.12 8.30 -5.85
C ALA A 166 -12.69 9.76 -6.06
N ARG A 167 -11.50 9.99 -6.63
CA ARG A 167 -11.02 11.32 -7.01
C ARG A 167 -11.95 11.99 -8.01
N ASP A 168 -12.33 11.26 -9.06
CA ASP A 168 -13.09 11.81 -10.18
C ASP A 168 -14.57 12.05 -9.82
N VAL A 169 -15.13 11.27 -8.88
CA VAL A 169 -16.45 11.51 -8.28
C VAL A 169 -16.45 12.72 -7.35
N ALA A 170 -15.38 12.92 -6.57
CA ALA A 170 -15.30 14.00 -5.59
C ALA A 170 -15.14 15.40 -6.21
N PHE A 171 -14.68 15.50 -7.45
CA PHE A 171 -14.43 16.77 -8.12
C PHE A 171 -15.21 16.84 -9.44
N ASP A 172 -15.96 17.95 -9.66
CA ASP A 172 -16.86 18.14 -10.81
C ASP A 172 -16.17 18.09 -12.19
N HIS A 173 -14.86 18.14 -12.20
CA HIS A 173 -14.04 18.05 -13.41
C HIS A 173 -13.10 16.87 -13.32
N PRO A 174 -13.55 15.66 -13.74
CA PRO A 174 -12.73 14.46 -13.69
C PRO A 174 -11.37 14.68 -14.36
N VAL A 175 -10.30 14.19 -13.72
CA VAL A 175 -8.95 14.33 -14.25
C VAL A 175 -8.74 13.30 -15.37
N THR A 176 -8.37 13.77 -16.57
CA THR A 176 -8.07 12.87 -17.68
C THR A 176 -6.79 12.06 -17.43
N GLU A 177 -6.64 10.95 -18.16
CA GLU A 177 -5.43 10.13 -18.07
C GLU A 177 -4.16 10.95 -18.39
N ASP A 178 -4.23 11.82 -19.41
CA ASP A 178 -3.11 12.69 -19.76
C ASP A 178 -2.75 13.67 -18.63
N GLN A 179 -3.75 14.26 -17.99
CA GLN A 179 -3.53 15.14 -16.84
C GLN A 179 -2.94 14.35 -15.66
N SER A 180 -3.46 13.14 -15.38
CA SER A 180 -2.90 12.26 -14.36
C SER A 180 -1.43 11.94 -14.65
N ASN A 181 -1.10 11.57 -15.89
CA ASN A 181 0.27 11.28 -16.29
C ASN A 181 1.20 12.50 -16.15
N VAL A 182 0.73 13.69 -16.50
CA VAL A 182 1.50 14.94 -16.29
C VAL A 182 1.74 15.19 -14.79
N MET A 183 0.74 14.99 -13.95
CA MET A 183 0.88 15.12 -12.49
C MET A 183 1.90 14.12 -11.95
N LEU A 184 1.80 12.84 -12.33
CA LEU A 184 2.71 11.78 -11.90
C LEU A 184 4.15 12.02 -12.36
N GLN A 185 4.34 12.57 -13.57
CA GLN A 185 5.66 12.98 -14.06
C GLN A 185 6.25 14.12 -13.23
N ARG A 186 5.45 15.15 -12.90
CA ARG A 186 5.89 16.25 -12.02
C ARG A 186 6.26 15.78 -10.62
N MET A 187 5.60 14.73 -10.13
CA MET A 187 5.90 14.08 -8.84
C MET A 187 7.12 13.14 -8.92
N GLY A 188 7.65 12.85 -10.11
CA GLY A 188 8.73 11.89 -10.32
C GLY A 188 8.32 10.42 -10.15
N LEU A 189 7.01 10.12 -10.16
CA LEU A 189 6.47 8.78 -9.99
C LEU A 189 6.42 7.98 -11.31
N VAL A 190 6.38 8.67 -12.45
CA VAL A 190 6.39 8.05 -13.79
C VAL A 190 7.50 8.70 -14.59
N ARG A 191 8.33 7.89 -15.25
CA ARG A 191 9.37 8.39 -16.17
C ARG A 191 8.68 8.77 -17.49
N THR A 192 9.07 9.91 -18.06
CA THR A 192 8.72 10.22 -19.43
C THR A 192 9.29 9.13 -20.34
N SER A 193 8.43 8.39 -21.03
CA SER A 193 8.82 7.61 -22.19
C SER A 193 9.18 8.61 -23.30
N GLY A 194 10.36 9.23 -23.17
CA GLY A 194 10.86 10.23 -24.08
C GLY A 194 11.46 9.56 -25.28
N SER A 195 10.89 9.88 -26.44
CA SER A 195 11.44 9.90 -27.79
C SER A 195 12.60 8.94 -28.06
N SER A 196 12.31 7.95 -28.85
CA SER A 196 13.28 7.26 -29.71
C SER A 196 13.96 8.28 -30.65
N GLY A 197 14.86 9.08 -30.13
CA GLY A 197 15.77 9.93 -30.86
C GLY A 197 17.15 9.26 -30.82
N SER A 198 17.55 8.65 -31.93
CA SER A 198 18.93 8.28 -32.19
C SER A 198 19.80 9.53 -32.17
N GLY A 199 20.49 9.77 -31.07
CA GLY A 199 21.42 10.87 -30.87
C GLY A 199 22.53 10.45 -29.94
N SER A 200 23.66 10.11 -30.53
CA SER A 200 24.96 9.89 -29.90
C SER A 200 25.31 11.05 -28.95
N GLY A 201 25.64 10.71 -27.70
CA GLY A 201 26.58 11.47 -26.88
C GLY A 201 25.98 12.56 -25.99
N SER A 202 25.66 12.22 -24.75
CA SER A 202 26.07 13.03 -23.60
C SER A 202 25.90 12.20 -22.32
N ARG A 203 27.00 12.01 -21.59
CA ARG A 203 27.00 11.44 -20.24
C ARG A 203 26.35 12.44 -19.27
N GLY A 204 25.02 12.46 -19.22
CA GLY A 204 24.25 13.10 -18.16
C GLY A 204 24.15 12.10 -17.02
N GLY A 205 24.64 12.47 -15.83
CA GLY A 205 24.76 11.61 -14.67
C GLY A 205 23.42 10.94 -14.32
N THR A 206 23.37 9.64 -14.55
CA THR A 206 22.47 8.77 -13.81
C THR A 206 22.89 8.91 -12.36
N ALA A 207 22.02 9.49 -11.51
CA ALA A 207 22.13 9.23 -10.10
C ALA A 207 22.13 7.69 -9.99
N SER A 208 23.29 7.12 -9.75
CA SER A 208 23.46 5.71 -9.48
C SER A 208 22.52 5.46 -8.31
N ALA A 209 21.47 4.69 -8.51
CA ALA A 209 20.68 4.21 -7.42
C ALA A 209 21.66 3.52 -6.49
N VAL A 210 21.97 4.16 -5.37
CA VAL A 210 22.82 3.55 -4.34
C VAL A 210 22.03 2.32 -3.92
N VAL A 211 22.48 1.14 -4.38
CA VAL A 211 21.91 -0.12 -3.90
C VAL A 211 22.16 -0.12 -2.41
N PRO A 212 21.12 -0.16 -1.59
CA PRO A 212 21.29 -0.11 -0.15
C PRO A 212 22.23 -1.24 0.29
N GLU A 213 23.19 -0.92 1.14
CA GLU A 213 24.10 -1.92 1.70
C GLU A 213 23.30 -3.03 2.37
N ARG A 214 23.62 -4.27 2.03
CA ARG A 214 22.98 -5.45 2.61
C ARG A 214 23.31 -5.53 4.11
N LEU A 215 22.29 -5.77 4.93
CA LEU A 215 22.45 -5.93 6.39
C LEU A 215 23.02 -7.30 6.74
N PHE A 216 22.76 -8.30 5.89
CA PHE A 216 23.16 -9.69 6.08
C PHE A 216 23.75 -10.27 4.78
N PRO A 217 24.98 -9.88 4.39
CA PRO A 217 25.59 -10.34 3.12
C PRO A 217 25.79 -11.85 3.03
N ASP A 218 25.74 -12.59 4.16
CA ASP A 218 25.84 -14.06 4.22
C ASP A 218 24.50 -14.77 3.99
N LEU A 219 23.36 -14.05 4.01
CA LEU A 219 22.09 -14.63 3.59
C LEU A 219 21.99 -14.61 2.06
N ALA A 220 21.19 -15.51 1.49
CA ALA A 220 20.83 -15.45 0.08
C ALA A 220 20.25 -14.08 -0.25
N GLU A 221 20.69 -13.48 -1.36
CA GLU A 221 20.31 -12.10 -1.73
C GLU A 221 18.81 -11.97 -1.93
N GLU A 222 18.19 -12.94 -2.59
CA GLU A 222 16.75 -12.98 -2.82
C GLU A 222 15.95 -13.03 -1.51
N LEU A 223 16.46 -13.71 -0.49
CA LEU A 223 15.83 -13.78 0.83
C LEU A 223 15.86 -12.43 1.55
N GLU A 224 17.02 -11.77 1.59
CA GLU A 224 17.13 -10.45 2.21
C GLU A 224 16.29 -9.41 1.46
N MET A 225 16.32 -9.44 0.12
CA MET A 225 15.49 -8.55 -0.70
C MET A 225 14.00 -8.77 -0.48
N LEU A 226 13.56 -10.02 -0.36
CA LEU A 226 12.16 -10.37 -0.07
C LEU A 226 11.74 -9.83 1.30
N LEU A 227 12.56 -10.03 2.34
CA LEU A 227 12.31 -9.49 3.68
C LEU A 227 12.18 -7.96 3.67
N VAL A 228 13.12 -7.26 3.03
CA VAL A 228 13.08 -5.80 2.91
C VAL A 228 11.81 -5.34 2.18
N ARG A 229 11.41 -6.03 1.11
CA ARG A 229 10.22 -5.69 0.33
C ARG A 229 8.94 -5.91 1.14
N MET A 230 8.78 -7.09 1.76
CA MET A 230 7.60 -7.38 2.59
C MET A 230 7.48 -6.45 3.79
N THR A 231 8.62 -6.15 4.46
CA THR A 231 8.62 -5.20 5.58
C THR A 231 8.21 -3.81 5.13
N SER A 232 8.77 -3.32 4.02
CA SER A 232 8.42 -2.00 3.48
C SER A 232 6.95 -1.95 3.05
N LEU A 233 6.43 -3.01 2.44
CA LEU A 233 5.03 -3.11 2.05
C LEU A 233 4.12 -3.09 3.28
N LEU A 234 4.38 -3.93 4.30
CA LEU A 234 3.61 -3.93 5.53
C LEU A 234 3.54 -2.55 6.19
N LEU A 235 4.63 -1.79 6.19
CA LEU A 235 4.63 -0.43 6.76
C LEU A 235 3.79 0.55 5.93
N ILE A 236 3.73 0.37 4.59
CA ILE A 236 2.85 1.14 3.71
C ILE A 236 1.39 0.81 4.04
N GLU A 237 1.03 -0.48 4.10
CA GLU A 237 -0.32 -0.95 4.43
C GLU A 237 -0.81 -0.44 5.79
N ILE A 238 0.04 -0.53 6.83
CA ILE A 238 -0.30 0.02 8.16
C ILE A 238 -0.53 1.54 8.08
N SER A 239 0.35 2.28 7.40
CA SER A 239 0.22 3.73 7.27
C SER A 239 -1.00 4.16 6.44
N ALA A 240 -1.44 3.32 5.52
CA ALA A 240 -2.60 3.56 4.67
C ALA A 240 -3.88 3.75 5.49
N PHE A 241 -4.00 3.15 6.68
CA PHE A 241 -5.18 3.35 7.54
C PHE A 241 -5.37 4.81 7.99
N HIS A 242 -4.29 5.59 8.16
CA HIS A 242 -4.38 7.04 8.36
C HIS A 242 -4.83 7.77 7.09
N THR A 243 -4.36 7.30 5.92
CA THR A 243 -4.76 7.83 4.62
C THR A 243 -6.25 7.59 4.36
N PHE A 244 -6.74 6.37 4.64
CA PHE A 244 -8.17 6.05 4.51
C PHE A 244 -9.04 6.89 5.46
N ALA A 245 -8.61 7.07 6.71
CA ALA A 245 -9.32 7.91 7.67
C ALA A 245 -9.38 9.38 7.19
N TRP A 246 -8.25 9.91 6.74
CA TRP A 246 -8.17 11.26 6.17
C TRP A 246 -9.06 11.41 4.94
N ALA A 247 -8.95 10.52 3.97
CA ALA A 247 -9.73 10.58 2.74
C ALA A 247 -11.23 10.40 3.02
N GLY A 248 -11.60 9.46 3.89
CA GLY A 248 -12.98 9.25 4.31
C GLY A 248 -13.59 10.52 4.90
N GLU A 249 -12.86 11.24 5.76
CA GLU A 249 -13.35 12.47 6.38
C GLU A 249 -13.39 13.66 5.41
N VAL A 250 -12.43 13.79 4.52
CA VAL A 250 -12.41 14.86 3.49
C VAL A 250 -13.51 14.63 2.46
N LEU A 251 -13.60 13.40 1.92
CA LEU A 251 -14.47 13.05 0.80
C LEU A 251 -15.94 12.79 1.21
N SER A 252 -16.25 12.68 2.51
CA SER A 252 -17.62 12.63 3.00
C SER A 252 -18.25 14.01 3.20
N ASP A 253 -17.46 15.09 3.15
CA ASP A 253 -17.96 16.44 3.38
C ASP A 253 -18.57 17.03 2.10
N THR A 254 -19.87 16.83 1.94
CA THR A 254 -20.64 17.30 0.78
C THR A 254 -20.70 18.83 0.63
N ALA A 255 -20.22 19.58 1.62
CA ALA A 255 -20.08 21.04 1.52
C ALA A 255 -18.83 21.44 0.71
N VAL A 256 -17.85 20.56 0.58
CA VAL A 256 -16.57 20.86 -0.08
C VAL A 256 -16.28 19.98 -1.29
N VAL A 257 -16.86 18.78 -1.39
CA VAL A 257 -16.68 17.88 -2.55
C VAL A 257 -18.01 17.45 -3.14
N ALA A 258 -18.00 17.08 -4.44
CA ALA A 258 -19.15 16.53 -5.13
C ALA A 258 -19.37 15.04 -4.82
N GLY A 259 -20.45 14.43 -5.39
CA GLY A 259 -20.71 13.00 -5.40
C GLY A 259 -21.43 12.46 -4.18
N ASP A 260 -22.06 13.30 -3.34
CA ASP A 260 -22.93 12.90 -2.24
C ASP A 260 -22.37 11.78 -1.34
N GLY A 261 -21.05 11.81 -1.06
CA GLY A 261 -20.33 10.87 -0.23
C GLY A 261 -19.97 9.55 -0.93
N GLU A 262 -20.20 9.38 -2.22
CA GLU A 262 -19.83 8.18 -2.99
C GLU A 262 -18.32 7.97 -2.96
N ALA A 263 -17.53 9.02 -3.11
CA ALA A 263 -16.08 8.95 -3.02
C ALA A 263 -15.58 8.37 -1.68
N ALA A 264 -16.18 8.80 -0.57
CA ALA A 264 -15.86 8.26 0.74
C ALA A 264 -16.28 6.78 0.90
N ARG A 265 -17.41 6.39 0.30
CA ARG A 265 -17.83 4.97 0.28
C ARG A 265 -16.83 4.11 -0.47
N LEU A 266 -16.32 4.55 -1.63
CA LEU A 266 -15.27 3.84 -2.36
C LEU A 266 -14.01 3.63 -1.52
N VAL A 267 -13.57 4.68 -0.83
CA VAL A 267 -12.42 4.58 0.10
C VAL A 267 -12.69 3.58 1.22
N SER A 268 -13.94 3.47 1.70
CA SER A 268 -14.29 2.49 2.74
C SER A 268 -14.22 1.05 2.25
N TYR A 269 -14.50 0.79 0.97
CA TYR A 269 -14.36 -0.54 0.36
C TYR A 269 -12.89 -0.92 0.18
N ILE A 270 -12.06 -0.02 -0.35
CA ILE A 270 -10.60 -0.22 -0.42
C ILE A 270 -10.06 -0.57 0.98
N ARG A 271 -10.42 0.22 1.99
CA ARG A 271 -10.00 -0.03 3.36
C ARG A 271 -10.42 -1.42 3.90
N ALA A 272 -11.58 -1.93 3.49
CA ALA A 272 -12.01 -3.27 3.89
C ALA A 272 -11.16 -4.35 3.23
N ASP A 273 -10.72 -4.13 1.99
CA ASP A 273 -9.90 -5.05 1.22
C ASP A 273 -8.46 -5.13 1.73
N GLU A 274 -7.99 -4.13 2.50
CA GLU A 274 -6.62 -4.09 3.05
C GLU A 274 -6.38 -5.00 4.25
N ALA A 275 -7.42 -5.41 4.96
CA ALA A 275 -7.25 -6.25 6.13
C ALA A 275 -6.46 -7.54 5.85
N PRO A 276 -6.74 -8.33 4.81
CA PRO A 276 -5.94 -9.51 4.47
C PRO A 276 -4.49 -9.19 4.12
N HIS A 277 -4.18 -8.00 3.53
CA HIS A 277 -2.83 -7.60 3.18
C HIS A 277 -1.97 -7.43 4.43
N VAL A 278 -2.47 -6.64 5.38
CA VAL A 278 -1.79 -6.41 6.66
C VAL A 278 -1.61 -7.73 7.41
N GLU A 279 -2.66 -8.54 7.51
CA GLU A 279 -2.65 -9.73 8.35
C GLU A 279 -1.73 -10.83 7.82
N TYR A 280 -1.71 -11.11 6.50
CA TYR A 280 -0.77 -12.11 6.01
C TYR A 280 0.69 -11.65 6.10
N LEU A 281 0.97 -10.37 5.83
CA LEU A 281 2.34 -9.83 5.93
C LEU A 281 2.85 -9.87 7.37
N LYS A 282 2.02 -9.50 8.35
CA LYS A 282 2.34 -9.65 9.79
C LYS A 282 2.62 -11.10 10.15
N THR A 283 1.79 -12.02 9.68
CA THR A 283 1.92 -13.45 9.96
C THR A 283 3.23 -13.99 9.41
N VAL A 284 3.50 -13.78 8.12
CA VAL A 284 4.72 -14.25 7.45
C VAL A 284 5.99 -13.69 8.08
N LEU A 285 6.05 -12.38 8.31
CA LEU A 285 7.23 -11.76 8.94
C LEU A 285 7.43 -12.25 10.38
N SER A 286 6.34 -12.54 11.08
CA SER A 286 6.41 -13.14 12.43
C SER A 286 6.89 -14.59 12.39
N GLU A 287 6.42 -15.39 11.42
CA GLU A 287 6.91 -16.76 11.21
C GLU A 287 8.40 -16.78 10.89
N MET A 288 8.90 -15.84 10.09
CA MET A 288 10.33 -15.67 9.79
C MET A 288 11.13 -15.25 11.03
N ARG A 289 10.60 -14.28 11.81
CA ARG A 289 11.24 -13.84 13.05
C ARG A 289 11.43 -14.96 14.06
N ASP A 290 10.52 -15.91 14.09
CA ASP A 290 10.50 -17.00 15.06
C ASP A 290 11.36 -18.20 14.64
N ARG A 291 12.06 -18.12 13.50
CA ARG A 291 12.90 -19.18 12.94
C ARG A 291 14.38 -18.82 12.95
N THR A 292 15.21 -19.82 12.68
CA THR A 292 16.65 -19.70 12.54
C THR A 292 17.02 -19.64 11.06
N PHE A 293 17.54 -18.52 10.62
CA PHE A 293 18.04 -18.33 9.26
C PHE A 293 19.38 -19.03 9.05
N VAL A 294 19.56 -19.66 7.90
CA VAL A 294 20.80 -20.32 7.48
C VAL A 294 21.48 -19.47 6.41
N GLY A 295 22.70 -19.01 6.70
CA GLY A 295 23.53 -18.27 5.74
C GLY A 295 24.22 -19.20 4.75
N ASP A 296 24.70 -18.65 3.63
CA ASP A 296 25.44 -19.35 2.58
C ASP A 296 26.72 -20.01 3.12
N SER A 297 27.32 -19.43 4.16
CA SER A 297 28.47 -20.00 4.88
C SER A 297 28.08 -21.16 5.81
N GLY A 298 26.80 -21.44 6.00
CA GLY A 298 26.26 -22.37 7.00
C GLY A 298 26.12 -21.76 8.41
N ARG A 299 26.42 -20.48 8.57
CA ARG A 299 26.19 -19.76 9.84
C ARG A 299 24.68 -19.59 10.09
N ARG A 300 24.31 -19.70 11.36
CA ARG A 300 22.94 -19.55 11.81
C ARG A 300 22.72 -18.17 12.43
N TYR A 301 21.60 -17.56 12.09
CA TYR A 301 21.18 -16.25 12.58
C TYR A 301 19.79 -16.36 13.21
N PRO A 302 19.60 -15.93 14.46
CA PRO A 302 18.25 -15.84 15.04
C PRO A 302 17.36 -14.94 14.19
N GLY A 303 16.14 -15.39 13.89
CA GLY A 303 15.19 -14.58 13.11
C GLY A 303 14.83 -13.27 13.81
N THR A 304 14.85 -13.24 15.13
CA THR A 304 14.69 -11.99 15.90
C THR A 304 15.78 -10.96 15.59
N GLU A 305 17.01 -11.38 15.30
CA GLU A 305 18.08 -10.47 14.85
C GLU A 305 17.86 -10.02 13.43
N VAL A 306 17.62 -10.97 12.50
CA VAL A 306 17.50 -10.67 11.06
C VAL A 306 16.31 -9.78 10.79
N VAL A 307 15.12 -10.23 11.17
CA VAL A 307 13.87 -9.50 10.95
C VAL A 307 13.86 -8.20 11.75
N GLY A 308 14.37 -8.21 13.00
CA GLY A 308 14.42 -7.01 13.84
C GLY A 308 15.25 -5.88 13.21
N ARG A 309 16.45 -6.17 12.72
CA ARG A 309 17.31 -5.14 12.07
C ARG A 309 16.71 -4.60 10.78
N ILE A 310 16.09 -5.46 9.96
CA ILE A 310 15.40 -5.01 8.73
C ILE A 310 14.19 -4.16 9.11
N TRP A 311 13.43 -4.56 10.12
CA TRP A 311 12.28 -3.83 10.64
C TRP A 311 12.67 -2.44 11.15
N ASP A 312 13.65 -2.35 12.03
CA ASP A 312 14.10 -1.09 12.62
C ASP A 312 14.57 -0.10 11.55
N ARG A 313 15.31 -0.61 10.54
CA ARG A 313 15.73 0.21 9.40
C ARG A 313 14.53 0.71 8.59
N ALA A 314 13.58 -0.15 8.26
CA ALA A 314 12.41 0.21 7.48
C ALA A 314 11.51 1.22 8.22
N VAL A 315 11.32 1.05 9.53
CA VAL A 315 10.58 2.00 10.38
C VAL A 315 11.28 3.36 10.42
N SER A 316 12.59 3.37 10.64
CA SER A 316 13.40 4.61 10.66
C SER A 316 13.31 5.37 9.33
N ASP A 317 13.41 4.66 8.20
CA ASP A 317 13.28 5.26 6.87
C ASP A 317 11.87 5.82 6.62
N SER A 318 10.84 5.08 7.02
CA SER A 318 9.43 5.45 6.78
C SER A 318 9.00 6.64 7.61
N LEU A 319 9.36 6.67 8.90
CA LEU A 319 9.00 7.75 9.82
C LEU A 319 9.89 8.99 9.69
N GLY A 320 11.11 8.83 9.16
CA GLY A 320 12.09 9.90 8.98
C GLY A 320 12.07 10.52 7.59
N VAL A 321 13.04 10.13 6.78
CA VAL A 321 13.36 10.78 5.49
C VAL A 321 12.19 10.78 4.52
N ARG A 322 11.48 9.65 4.37
CA ARG A 322 10.36 9.55 3.42
C ARG A 322 9.21 10.47 3.81
N ARG A 323 8.87 10.50 5.10
CA ARG A 323 7.81 11.38 5.61
C ARG A 323 8.13 12.85 5.37
N GLU A 324 9.35 13.29 5.70
CA GLU A 324 9.77 14.66 5.45
C GLU A 324 9.73 15.03 3.95
N GLN A 325 10.14 14.11 3.08
CA GLN A 325 10.10 14.32 1.63
C GLN A 325 8.67 14.49 1.12
N ASN A 326 7.72 13.67 1.63
CA ASN A 326 6.31 13.76 1.26
C ASN A 326 5.68 15.08 1.73
N ILE A 327 5.97 15.52 2.97
CA ILE A 327 5.49 16.81 3.48
C ILE A 327 6.04 17.96 2.63
N LYS A 328 7.35 17.96 2.32
CA LYS A 328 7.98 19.00 1.48
C LYS A 328 7.41 19.02 0.06
N LEU A 329 7.05 17.85 -0.49
CA LEU A 329 6.40 17.76 -1.80
C LEU A 329 5.02 18.41 -1.75
N THR A 330 4.18 18.03 -0.80
CA THR A 330 2.83 18.57 -0.65
C THR A 330 2.83 20.08 -0.41
N VAL A 331 3.74 20.59 0.43
CA VAL A 331 3.88 22.05 0.64
C VAL A 331 4.19 22.76 -0.66
N ARG A 332 5.13 22.27 -1.46
CA ARG A 332 5.47 22.85 -2.77
C ARG A 332 4.31 22.80 -3.76
N GLU A 333 3.52 21.74 -3.74
CA GLU A 333 2.31 21.63 -4.57
C GLU A 333 1.28 22.71 -4.20
N VAL A 334 1.07 22.95 -2.89
CA VAL A 334 0.19 24.01 -2.40
C VAL A 334 0.72 25.40 -2.78
N GLU A 335 2.02 25.66 -2.56
CA GLU A 335 2.65 26.94 -2.93
C GLU A 335 2.52 27.23 -4.42
N HIS A 336 2.68 26.21 -5.27
CA HIS A 336 2.53 26.33 -6.71
C HIS A 336 1.07 26.58 -7.12
N ALA A 337 0.13 25.85 -6.53
CA ALA A 337 -1.29 26.00 -6.84
C ALA A 337 -1.84 27.40 -6.53
N VAL A 338 -1.28 28.07 -5.51
CA VAL A 338 -1.69 29.43 -5.14
C VAL A 338 -0.80 30.54 -5.74
N GLU A 339 0.20 30.21 -6.58
CA GLU A 339 1.19 31.17 -7.07
C GLU A 339 0.57 32.39 -7.75
N ALA A 340 -0.45 32.18 -8.59
CA ALA A 340 -1.18 33.22 -9.30
C ALA A 340 -2.40 33.77 -8.52
N ASN A 341 -2.69 33.26 -7.32
CA ASN A 341 -3.85 33.67 -6.53
C ASN A 341 -3.60 35.02 -5.82
N ARG A 342 -4.53 35.96 -5.98
CA ARG A 342 -4.42 37.29 -5.33
C ARG A 342 -4.38 37.23 -3.81
N ARG A 343 -4.98 36.18 -3.22
CA ARG A 343 -5.01 35.94 -1.76
C ARG A 343 -3.91 34.96 -1.30
N ARG A 344 -2.89 34.75 -2.12
CA ARG A 344 -1.80 33.76 -1.84
C ARG A 344 -1.28 33.83 -0.41
N ALA A 345 -0.93 35.03 0.08
CA ALA A 345 -0.34 35.18 1.40
C ALA A 345 -1.32 34.75 2.52
N GLU A 346 -2.57 35.15 2.42
CA GLU A 346 -3.64 34.81 3.36
C GLU A 346 -3.91 33.28 3.34
N ILE A 347 -3.99 32.68 2.16
CA ILE A 347 -4.25 31.23 2.02
C ILE A 347 -3.10 30.43 2.64
N LEU A 348 -1.85 30.79 2.38
CA LEU A 348 -0.70 30.08 2.94
C LEU A 348 -0.59 30.28 4.46
N GLU A 349 -0.84 31.47 4.98
CA GLU A 349 -0.84 31.73 6.42
C GLU A 349 -1.87 30.85 7.14
N GLN A 350 -3.11 30.82 6.63
CA GLN A 350 -4.17 30.00 7.22
C GLN A 350 -3.89 28.50 7.05
N TYR A 351 -3.39 28.08 5.90
CA TYR A 351 -2.99 26.68 5.66
C TYR A 351 -1.94 26.21 6.68
N HIS A 352 -0.91 27.01 6.94
CA HIS A 352 0.11 26.66 7.93
C HIS A 352 -0.42 26.71 9.37
N ALA A 353 -1.32 27.63 9.69
CA ALA A 353 -1.96 27.68 11.01
C ALA A 353 -2.75 26.40 11.31
N LEU A 354 -3.44 25.83 10.32
CA LEU A 354 -4.21 24.57 10.43
C LEU A 354 -3.35 23.30 10.54
N ALA A 355 -2.04 23.39 10.32
CA ALA A 355 -1.13 22.26 10.53
C ALA A 355 -0.78 22.03 12.02
N ALA A 356 -1.00 23.01 12.88
CA ALA A 356 -0.62 23.01 14.28
C ALA A 356 -1.74 22.52 15.22
N VAL A 357 -2.89 22.14 14.68
CA VAL A 357 -4.05 21.61 15.39
C VAL A 357 -4.15 20.11 15.17
#